data_87a012fe220f868158468a8bc6a1e617
#
_entry.id   87a012fe220f868158468a8bc6a1e617
#
_cell.length_a   1.000
_cell.length_b   1.000
_cell.length_c   1.000
_cell.angle_alpha   90.00
_cell.angle_beta   90.00
_cell.angle_gamma   90.00
#
_symmetry.space_group_name_H-M   'P 1'
#
loop_
_entity.id
_entity.type
_entity.pdbx_description
1 polymer ?
#
loop_
_entity_poly.entity_id
_entity_poly.type
_entity_poly.pdbx_seq_one_letter_code
_entity_poly.pdbx_strand_id
1 'polypeptide(L)'
;MRIRMSYSNIPARQMQPRTANSNVARCFKTIVCFVIALLSVVLPDTATAEDSGLSAKQKAFGNIPFERMTASATERIKSPINSEAVYKHLPESTIQCSPELYIQLVRYPELVCNMWELMGAAKFRVNRVGEFEFTLSDLKGNTSQVELIYGTHETHVFLIDGKYKGPLLVKNIKAKTVVVVHSSFELNDKSEPITRHSIDLFMKLDSGVGEIVEGVVVPLFMKATEWSYDEITKFVGQVYNVALTKPDGMHRLINKLTRCQPAIRKRLSNVTTTIAESSVRTAALPK
;
A
#
# COMPACT_ATOMS: atom_id res chain seq x y z
N MET A 1 15.37 19.50 -68.73
CA MET A 1 13.95 19.42 -68.32
C MET A 1 13.90 19.02 -66.86
N ARG A 2 13.77 20.01 -65.94
CA ARG A 2 13.76 19.78 -64.48
C ARG A 2 12.32 19.75 -64.01
N ILE A 3 11.86 18.62 -63.51
CA ILE A 3 10.53 18.49 -62.86
C ILE A 3 10.71 18.80 -61.37
N ARG A 4 10.12 19.93 -60.92
CA ARG A 4 9.98 20.30 -59.54
C ARG A 4 8.76 19.57 -58.98
N MET A 5 8.94 18.64 -58.05
CA MET A 5 7.81 18.13 -57.24
C MET A 5 7.62 19.03 -56.04
N SER A 6 6.43 19.62 -55.97
CA SER A 6 5.92 20.44 -54.86
C SER A 6 5.45 19.52 -53.75
N TYR A 7 6.03 19.64 -52.54
CA TYR A 7 5.51 18.99 -51.34
C TYR A 7 4.43 19.90 -50.74
N SER A 8 3.19 19.47 -50.86
CA SER A 8 2.05 20.11 -50.18
C SER A 8 2.09 19.84 -48.67
N ASN A 9 1.93 20.90 -47.91
CA ASN A 9 1.82 20.96 -46.45
C ASN A 9 0.69 20.08 -45.95
N ILE A 10 1.03 19.08 -45.08
CA ILE A 10 0.09 18.38 -44.22
C ILE A 10 0.12 19.10 -42.88
N PRO A 11 -1.01 19.63 -42.33
CA PRO A 11 -1.02 20.30 -41.05
C PRO A 11 -0.78 19.27 -39.94
N ALA A 12 0.21 19.53 -39.11
CA ALA A 12 0.46 18.79 -37.86
C ALA A 12 -0.74 18.90 -36.94
N ARG A 13 -1.54 17.84 -36.90
CA ARG A 13 -2.63 17.67 -35.94
C ARG A 13 -1.99 17.55 -34.56
N GLN A 14 -2.06 18.60 -33.77
CA GLN A 14 -1.66 18.63 -32.36
C GLN A 14 -2.37 17.49 -31.62
N MET A 15 -1.62 16.45 -31.29
CA MET A 15 -2.02 15.45 -30.30
C MET A 15 -2.00 16.14 -28.94
N GLN A 16 -3.14 16.66 -28.52
CA GLN A 16 -3.35 17.01 -27.13
C GLN A 16 -3.21 15.74 -26.28
N PRO A 17 -2.41 15.76 -25.22
CA PRO A 17 -2.37 14.62 -24.29
C PRO A 17 -3.76 14.52 -23.65
N ARG A 18 -4.44 13.39 -23.89
CA ARG A 18 -5.65 13.03 -23.16
C ARG A 18 -5.32 13.09 -21.68
N THR A 19 -5.98 14.00 -20.98
CA THR A 19 -5.92 14.21 -19.54
C THR A 19 -6.08 12.87 -18.81
N ALA A 20 -4.97 12.38 -18.27
CA ALA A 20 -4.99 11.28 -17.32
C ALA A 20 -5.90 11.69 -16.15
N ASN A 21 -6.79 10.80 -15.82
CA ASN A 21 -7.87 10.87 -14.85
C ASN A 21 -7.60 11.85 -13.70
N SER A 22 -8.16 13.06 -13.79
CA SER A 22 -8.00 14.16 -12.82
C SER A 22 -8.54 13.81 -11.43
N ASN A 23 -9.25 12.70 -11.30
CA ASN A 23 -9.86 12.25 -10.05
C ASN A 23 -8.83 11.63 -9.09
N VAL A 24 -7.81 10.91 -9.57
CA VAL A 24 -6.76 10.32 -8.72
C VAL A 24 -5.85 11.42 -8.13
N ALA A 25 -5.51 12.43 -8.92
CA ALA A 25 -4.70 13.56 -8.45
C ALA A 25 -5.46 14.51 -7.52
N ARG A 26 -6.79 14.62 -7.66
CA ARG A 26 -7.65 15.41 -6.76
C ARG A 26 -7.83 14.75 -5.41
N CYS A 27 -8.02 13.43 -5.32
CA CYS A 27 -8.17 12.72 -4.05
C CYS A 27 -6.97 12.89 -3.12
N PHE A 28 -5.73 12.83 -3.66
CA PHE A 28 -4.51 12.98 -2.83
C PHE A 28 -4.27 14.42 -2.31
N LYS A 29 -4.71 15.44 -3.03
CA LYS A 29 -4.66 16.82 -2.52
C LYS A 29 -5.59 17.04 -1.33
N THR A 30 -6.67 16.30 -1.23
CA THR A 30 -7.73 16.47 -0.22
C THR A 30 -7.34 15.93 1.15
N ILE A 31 -6.49 14.88 1.23
CA ILE A 31 -6.11 14.26 2.53
C ILE A 31 -5.30 15.20 3.42
N VAL A 32 -4.51 16.11 2.86
CA VAL A 32 -3.72 17.07 3.64
C VAL A 32 -4.49 18.36 3.94
N CYS A 33 -5.48 18.74 3.11
CA CYS A 33 -6.32 19.92 3.32
C CYS A 33 -7.61 19.64 4.11
N PHE A 34 -8.11 18.40 4.15
CA PHE A 34 -9.37 18.04 4.83
C PHE A 34 -9.27 17.98 6.36
N VAL A 35 -8.07 17.95 6.94
CA VAL A 35 -7.86 18.03 8.39
C VAL A 35 -8.31 19.38 8.98
N ILE A 36 -8.52 20.41 8.15
CA ILE A 36 -8.82 21.78 8.62
C ILE A 36 -10.32 22.12 8.57
N ALA A 37 -11.17 21.38 7.87
CA ALA A 37 -12.53 21.84 7.52
C ALA A 37 -13.69 21.08 8.16
N LEU A 38 -13.50 20.16 9.11
CA LEU A 38 -14.60 19.40 9.74
C LEU A 38 -14.62 19.51 11.27
N LEU A 39 -14.84 20.73 11.76
CA LEU A 39 -15.20 20.99 13.17
C LEU A 39 -16.71 21.19 13.30
N SER A 40 -17.53 20.28 12.83
CA SER A 40 -18.96 20.22 13.20
C SER A 40 -19.60 18.96 12.63
N VAL A 41 -19.50 17.84 13.34
CA VAL A 41 -20.46 16.73 13.22
C VAL A 41 -20.63 16.06 14.58
N VAL A 42 -21.86 16.07 15.01
CA VAL A 42 -22.54 15.39 16.11
C VAL A 42 -22.00 13.99 16.38
N LEU A 43 -21.70 13.72 17.66
CA LEU A 43 -21.34 12.40 18.18
C LEU A 43 -22.53 11.43 18.11
N PRO A 44 -22.40 10.25 17.54
CA PRO A 44 -23.33 9.17 17.83
C PRO A 44 -22.86 8.36 19.04
N ASP A 45 -23.84 7.96 19.81
CA ASP A 45 -23.78 7.15 21.03
C ASP A 45 -23.02 5.81 20.81
N THR A 46 -21.93 5.57 21.56
CA THR A 46 -21.00 4.45 21.32
C THR A 46 -21.00 3.39 22.44
N ALA A 47 -22.17 3.09 23.03
CA ALA A 47 -22.21 2.18 24.17
C ALA A 47 -22.13 0.66 23.88
N THR A 48 -22.12 0.22 22.60
CA THR A 48 -22.11 -1.22 22.25
C THR A 48 -20.89 -1.71 21.47
N ALA A 49 -19.93 -0.84 21.15
CA ALA A 49 -18.78 -1.18 20.31
C ALA A 49 -17.53 -1.67 21.06
N GLU A 50 -17.42 -1.39 22.37
CA GLU A 50 -16.19 -1.67 23.13
C GLU A 50 -15.97 -3.17 23.39
N ASP A 51 -17.01 -3.93 23.72
CA ASP A 51 -16.87 -5.35 24.09
C ASP A 51 -16.54 -6.23 22.87
N SER A 52 -17.11 -5.92 21.71
CA SER A 52 -16.80 -6.60 20.46
C SER A 52 -15.39 -6.25 19.94
N GLY A 53 -14.92 -5.04 20.18
CA GLY A 53 -13.59 -4.57 19.80
C GLY A 53 -12.47 -5.22 20.60
N LEU A 54 -12.64 -5.41 21.89
CA LEU A 54 -11.69 -6.11 22.76
C LEU A 54 -11.55 -7.59 22.36
N SER A 55 -12.67 -8.27 22.10
CA SER A 55 -12.67 -9.65 21.63
C SER A 55 -11.98 -9.81 20.25
N ALA A 56 -12.22 -8.89 19.32
CA ALA A 56 -11.57 -8.88 17.99
C ALA A 56 -10.05 -8.65 18.12
N LYS A 57 -9.62 -7.69 18.94
CA LYS A 57 -8.21 -7.42 19.24
C LYS A 57 -7.50 -8.64 19.83
N GLN A 58 -8.12 -9.31 20.79
CA GLN A 58 -7.58 -10.53 21.41
C GLN A 58 -7.42 -11.66 20.40
N LYS A 59 -8.42 -11.86 19.54
CA LYS A 59 -8.35 -12.85 18.47
C LYS A 59 -7.22 -12.53 17.48
N ALA A 60 -7.11 -11.28 17.04
CA ALA A 60 -6.04 -10.84 16.15
C ALA A 60 -4.65 -11.01 16.79
N PHE A 61 -4.51 -10.71 18.08
CA PHE A 61 -3.29 -10.97 18.84
C PHE A 61 -2.94 -12.46 18.84
N GLY A 62 -3.90 -13.34 19.08
CA GLY A 62 -3.70 -14.80 19.06
C GLY A 62 -3.31 -15.36 17.69
N ASN A 63 -3.64 -14.65 16.61
CA ASN A 63 -3.27 -15.05 15.24
C ASN A 63 -1.85 -14.64 14.84
N ILE A 64 -1.13 -13.86 15.66
CA ILE A 64 0.27 -13.51 15.39
C ILE A 64 1.14 -14.75 15.61
N PRO A 65 1.97 -15.16 14.63
CA PRO A 65 2.70 -16.42 14.68
C PRO A 65 3.98 -16.32 15.54
N PHE A 66 3.86 -15.98 16.83
CA PHE A 66 4.97 -15.79 17.75
C PHE A 66 5.95 -16.98 17.81
N GLU A 67 5.41 -18.19 17.75
CA GLU A 67 6.20 -19.43 17.81
C GLU A 67 7.13 -19.61 16.60
N ARG A 68 6.84 -18.92 15.50
CA ARG A 68 7.62 -18.98 14.26
C ARG A 68 8.55 -17.77 14.10
N MET A 69 8.51 -16.82 15.03
CA MET A 69 9.38 -15.65 15.05
C MET A 69 10.63 -15.90 15.88
N THR A 70 11.69 -15.13 15.62
CA THR A 70 12.84 -15.10 16.52
C THR A 70 12.45 -14.47 17.86
N ALA A 71 13.16 -14.85 18.93
CA ALA A 71 12.93 -14.26 20.25
C ALA A 71 13.05 -12.72 20.24
N SER A 72 14.02 -12.17 19.48
CA SER A 72 14.21 -10.73 19.33
C SER A 72 13.04 -10.08 18.61
N ALA A 73 12.54 -10.67 17.52
CA ALA A 73 11.37 -10.15 16.79
C ALA A 73 10.13 -10.14 17.69
N THR A 74 9.88 -11.24 18.41
CA THR A 74 8.77 -11.36 19.36
C THR A 74 8.83 -10.28 20.43
N GLU A 75 9.98 -10.04 21.04
CA GLU A 75 10.15 -9.05 22.09
C GLU A 75 9.88 -7.62 21.60
N ARG A 76 10.32 -7.31 20.38
CA ARG A 76 10.16 -5.97 19.78
C ARG A 76 8.70 -5.62 19.46
N ILE A 77 7.86 -6.60 19.13
CA ILE A 77 6.44 -6.36 18.82
C ILE A 77 5.52 -6.45 20.05
N LYS A 78 5.92 -7.12 21.14
CA LYS A 78 5.08 -7.25 22.34
C LYS A 78 4.65 -5.91 22.92
N SER A 79 5.56 -4.93 23.01
CA SER A 79 5.24 -3.61 23.55
C SER A 79 4.18 -2.85 22.72
N PRO A 80 4.30 -2.75 21.38
CA PRO A 80 3.30 -2.05 20.57
C PRO A 80 1.95 -2.77 20.41
N ILE A 81 1.83 -4.06 20.76
CA ILE A 81 0.57 -4.81 20.66
C ILE A 81 -0.12 -5.08 22.01
N ASN A 82 0.36 -4.48 23.09
CA ASN A 82 -0.20 -4.66 24.44
C ASN A 82 -1.66 -4.14 24.57
N SER A 83 -2.22 -4.22 25.78
CA SER A 83 -3.60 -3.79 26.05
C SER A 83 -3.88 -2.31 25.73
N GLU A 84 -2.87 -1.45 25.86
CA GLU A 84 -2.99 0.00 25.60
C GLU A 84 -2.95 0.35 24.10
N ALA A 85 -2.58 -0.59 23.22
CA ALA A 85 -2.51 -0.32 21.78
C ALA A 85 -3.90 -0.05 21.21
N VAL A 86 -3.99 0.96 20.36
CA VAL A 86 -5.15 1.16 19.48
C VAL A 86 -5.15 0.04 18.44
N TYR A 87 -6.28 -0.62 18.27
CA TYR A 87 -6.43 -1.72 17.32
C TYR A 87 -7.35 -1.32 16.18
N LYS A 88 -7.01 -1.76 14.96
CA LYS A 88 -7.85 -1.64 13.78
C LYS A 88 -7.75 -2.88 12.93
N HIS A 89 -8.90 -3.44 12.60
CA HIS A 89 -9.03 -4.48 11.58
C HIS A 89 -9.48 -3.85 10.27
N LEU A 90 -8.76 -4.15 9.19
CA LEU A 90 -9.16 -3.86 7.81
C LEU A 90 -9.69 -5.18 7.22
N PRO A 91 -10.97 -5.23 6.86
CA PRO A 91 -11.64 -6.48 6.54
C PRO A 91 -11.07 -7.12 5.28
N GLU A 92 -11.37 -8.41 5.11
CA GLU A 92 -10.94 -9.15 3.92
C GLU A 92 -11.42 -8.46 2.64
N SER A 93 -10.49 -8.27 1.75
CA SER A 93 -10.70 -7.77 0.39
C SER A 93 -10.17 -8.77 -0.62
N THR A 94 -10.81 -8.83 -1.77
CA THR A 94 -10.48 -9.76 -2.85
C THR A 94 -9.91 -9.01 -4.05
N ILE A 95 -8.80 -9.52 -4.59
CA ILE A 95 -8.10 -8.94 -5.73
C ILE A 95 -7.85 -10.03 -6.78
N GLN A 96 -8.10 -9.73 -8.04
CA GLN A 96 -7.58 -10.56 -9.13
C GLN A 96 -6.08 -10.29 -9.25
N CYS A 97 -5.27 -11.20 -8.70
CA CYS A 97 -3.80 -11.06 -8.67
C CYS A 97 -3.17 -12.43 -8.43
N SER A 98 -2.06 -12.72 -9.12
CA SER A 98 -1.30 -13.93 -8.83
C SER A 98 -0.55 -13.82 -7.49
N PRO A 99 -0.35 -14.95 -6.78
CA PRO A 99 0.38 -14.99 -5.50
C PRO A 99 1.75 -14.33 -5.60
N GLU A 100 2.51 -14.63 -6.65
CA GLU A 100 3.88 -14.17 -6.83
C GLU A 100 3.95 -12.66 -6.95
N LEU A 101 3.04 -12.05 -7.74
CA LEU A 101 2.98 -10.60 -7.89
C LEU A 101 2.54 -9.94 -6.59
N TYR A 102 1.50 -10.46 -5.94
CA TYR A 102 1.02 -9.93 -4.69
C TYR A 102 2.12 -9.92 -3.61
N ILE A 103 2.76 -11.07 -3.38
CA ILE A 103 3.85 -11.20 -2.40
C ILE A 103 5.03 -10.28 -2.75
N GLN A 104 5.35 -10.15 -4.03
CA GLN A 104 6.37 -9.22 -4.50
C GLN A 104 6.05 -7.77 -4.12
N LEU A 105 4.81 -7.32 -4.31
CA LEU A 105 4.40 -5.95 -3.97
C LEU A 105 4.32 -5.72 -2.46
N VAL A 106 3.91 -6.73 -1.68
CA VAL A 106 3.90 -6.64 -0.21
C VAL A 106 5.32 -6.54 0.36
N ARG A 107 6.25 -7.38 -0.11
CA ARG A 107 7.63 -7.42 0.41
C ARG A 107 8.51 -6.27 -0.06
N TYR A 108 8.15 -5.63 -1.16
CA TYR A 108 8.91 -4.56 -1.79
C TYR A 108 8.02 -3.32 -2.02
N PRO A 109 7.55 -2.66 -0.93
CA PRO A 109 6.63 -1.53 -1.03
C PRO A 109 7.22 -0.34 -1.79
N GLU A 110 8.55 -0.26 -1.92
CA GLU A 110 9.21 0.71 -2.78
C GLU A 110 8.81 0.58 -4.26
N LEU A 111 8.39 -0.61 -4.72
CA LEU A 111 7.85 -0.80 -6.06
C LEU A 111 6.56 -0.01 -6.25
N VAL A 112 5.59 -0.19 -5.34
CA VAL A 112 4.30 0.50 -5.36
C VAL A 112 4.51 2.01 -5.29
N CYS A 113 5.34 2.46 -4.34
CA CYS A 113 5.59 3.88 -4.12
C CYS A 113 6.28 4.54 -5.32
N ASN A 114 7.24 3.86 -5.94
CA ASN A 114 7.93 4.39 -7.12
C ASN A 114 7.00 4.40 -8.37
N MET A 115 6.11 3.40 -8.53
CA MET A 115 5.08 3.44 -9.56
C MET A 115 4.14 4.64 -9.36
N TRP A 116 3.66 4.89 -8.14
CA TRP A 116 2.81 6.05 -7.83
C TRP A 116 3.53 7.38 -8.05
N GLU A 117 4.82 7.45 -7.73
CA GLU A 117 5.66 8.63 -8.00
C GLU A 117 5.75 8.92 -9.50
N LEU A 118 6.00 7.89 -10.34
CA LEU A 118 6.05 8.02 -11.79
C LEU A 118 4.70 8.45 -12.40
N MET A 119 3.58 8.08 -11.76
CA MET A 119 2.24 8.50 -12.16
C MET A 119 1.84 9.88 -11.60
N GLY A 120 2.71 10.53 -10.80
CA GLY A 120 2.41 11.80 -10.15
C GLY A 120 1.37 11.68 -9.01
N ALA A 121 1.07 10.47 -8.56
CA ALA A 121 0.07 10.19 -7.53
C ALA A 121 0.62 10.26 -6.10
N ALA A 122 1.90 9.93 -5.88
CA ALA A 122 2.49 9.91 -4.54
C ALA A 122 3.35 11.13 -4.24
N LYS A 123 3.25 11.60 -2.99
CA LYS A 123 4.10 12.65 -2.42
C LYS A 123 4.93 12.14 -1.24
N PHE A 124 5.19 10.85 -1.21
CA PHE A 124 6.04 10.23 -0.20
C PHE A 124 7.09 9.35 -0.88
N ARG A 125 8.14 9.09 -0.14
CA ARG A 125 9.31 8.36 -0.61
C ARG A 125 9.56 7.18 0.28
N VAL A 126 9.79 6.02 -0.34
CA VAL A 126 10.30 4.83 0.32
C VAL A 126 11.70 4.56 -0.17
N ASN A 127 12.64 4.41 0.77
CA ASN A 127 14.01 4.00 0.47
C ASN A 127 14.32 2.73 1.26
N ARG A 128 14.76 1.69 0.58
CA ARG A 128 15.26 0.49 1.20
C ARG A 128 16.64 0.76 1.80
N VAL A 129 16.81 0.45 3.09
CA VAL A 129 18.06 0.65 3.84
C VAL A 129 18.70 -0.66 4.29
N GLY A 130 17.96 -1.77 4.25
CA GLY A 130 18.41 -3.11 4.55
C GLY A 130 17.64 -4.15 3.74
N GLU A 131 17.91 -5.44 3.95
CA GLU A 131 17.21 -6.51 3.24
C GLU A 131 15.70 -6.50 3.53
N PHE A 132 15.34 -6.24 4.79
CA PHE A 132 13.96 -6.21 5.27
C PHE A 132 13.58 -4.85 5.87
N GLU A 133 14.41 -3.83 5.68
CA GLU A 133 14.26 -2.52 6.29
C GLU A 133 14.12 -1.43 5.25
N PHE A 134 13.24 -0.47 5.51
CA PHE A 134 13.08 0.71 4.68
C PHE A 134 12.63 1.93 5.47
N THR A 135 12.92 3.10 4.95
CA THR A 135 12.44 4.37 5.49
C THR A 135 11.32 4.92 4.62
N LEU A 136 10.30 5.44 5.27
CA LEU A 136 9.19 6.17 4.64
C LEU A 136 9.28 7.65 5.05
N SER A 137 9.14 8.57 4.08
CA SER A 137 9.07 10.00 4.34
C SER A 137 7.98 10.65 3.49
N ASP A 138 7.16 11.52 4.09
CA ASP A 138 6.15 12.31 3.39
C ASP A 138 6.70 13.61 2.79
N LEU A 139 8.02 13.85 2.87
CA LEU A 139 8.72 15.06 2.43
C LEU A 139 8.27 16.35 3.16
N LYS A 140 7.46 16.24 4.21
CA LYS A 140 6.98 17.35 5.06
C LYS A 140 7.53 17.29 6.49
N GLY A 141 8.42 16.32 6.76
CA GLY A 141 9.05 16.12 8.05
C GLY A 141 8.55 14.90 8.82
N ASN A 142 7.56 14.18 8.31
CA ASN A 142 7.17 12.89 8.86
C ASN A 142 8.08 11.80 8.30
N THR A 143 8.59 10.97 9.19
CA THR A 143 9.46 9.84 8.83
C THR A 143 9.07 8.62 9.63
N SER A 144 9.18 7.45 9.02
CA SER A 144 8.98 6.17 9.68
C SER A 144 10.07 5.20 9.24
N GLN A 145 10.56 4.42 10.20
CA GLN A 145 11.35 3.23 9.91
C GLN A 145 10.39 2.06 9.87
N VAL A 146 10.50 1.23 8.86
CA VAL A 146 9.65 0.06 8.65
C VAL A 146 10.53 -1.15 8.46
N GLU A 147 10.19 -2.23 9.11
CA GLU A 147 10.89 -3.49 9.04
C GLU A 147 9.90 -4.64 8.84
N LEU A 148 10.16 -5.49 7.87
CA LEU A 148 9.49 -6.78 7.74
C LEU A 148 10.11 -7.77 8.72
N ILE A 149 9.47 -7.94 9.87
CA ILE A 149 9.98 -8.78 10.97
C ILE A 149 9.73 -10.27 10.71
N TYR A 150 8.64 -10.60 10.05
CA TYR A 150 8.25 -11.95 9.72
C TYR A 150 7.54 -12.00 8.37
N GLY A 151 7.84 -13.00 7.55
CA GLY A 151 7.21 -13.14 6.25
C GLY A 151 7.17 -14.58 5.77
N THR A 152 5.95 -15.08 5.51
CA THR A 152 5.69 -16.34 4.82
C THR A 152 4.97 -16.08 3.49
N HIS A 153 4.43 -17.12 2.89
CA HIS A 153 3.53 -17.00 1.74
C HIS A 153 2.21 -16.31 2.11
N GLU A 154 1.70 -16.57 3.31
CA GLU A 154 0.35 -16.16 3.74
C GLU A 154 0.34 -15.05 4.79
N THR A 155 1.43 -14.85 5.51
CA THR A 155 1.47 -13.87 6.61
C THR A 155 2.73 -13.02 6.55
N HIS A 156 2.55 -11.69 6.63
CA HIS A 156 3.66 -10.75 6.75
C HIS A 156 3.42 -9.84 7.95
N VAL A 157 4.45 -9.67 8.79
CA VAL A 157 4.39 -8.80 9.98
C VAL A 157 5.42 -7.69 9.83
N PHE A 158 4.95 -6.46 9.84
CA PHE A 158 5.78 -5.27 9.80
C PHE A 158 5.78 -4.57 11.15
N LEU A 159 6.95 -4.09 11.56
CA LEU A 159 7.10 -3.14 12.65
C LEU A 159 7.41 -1.76 12.06
N ILE A 160 6.66 -0.76 12.47
CA ILE A 160 6.79 0.62 12.03
C ILE A 160 7.11 1.49 13.26
N ASP A 161 8.23 2.21 13.24
CA ASP A 161 8.58 3.24 14.21
C ASP A 161 8.47 4.60 13.52
N GLY A 162 7.40 5.33 13.82
CA GLY A 162 7.01 6.55 13.16
C GLY A 162 7.17 7.79 14.05
N LYS A 163 7.61 8.90 13.41
CA LYS A 163 7.59 10.24 14.00
C LYS A 163 6.68 11.13 13.16
N TYR A 164 5.66 11.66 13.79
CA TYR A 164 4.68 12.51 13.15
C TYR A 164 4.76 13.95 13.70
N LYS A 165 4.84 14.90 12.78
CA LYS A 165 4.83 16.33 13.04
C LYS A 165 3.64 16.93 12.29
N GLY A 166 2.56 17.24 13.00
CA GLY A 166 1.38 17.85 12.39
C GLY A 166 1.29 19.34 12.68
N PRO A 167 0.54 20.11 11.88
CA PRO A 167 0.37 21.56 12.07
C PRO A 167 -0.36 21.92 13.38
N LEU A 168 -1.11 20.98 13.95
CA LEU A 168 -1.85 21.15 15.22
C LEU A 168 -1.08 20.63 16.44
N LEU A 169 0.15 20.12 16.24
CA LEU A 169 0.92 19.48 17.29
C LEU A 169 2.06 20.38 17.76
N VAL A 170 2.07 20.68 19.06
CA VAL A 170 3.17 21.42 19.71
C VAL A 170 4.45 20.59 19.77
N LYS A 171 4.31 19.25 19.89
CA LYS A 171 5.44 18.30 19.94
C LYS A 171 5.27 17.21 18.91
N ASN A 172 6.38 16.61 18.47
CA ASN A 172 6.35 15.42 17.62
C ASN A 172 5.72 14.25 18.39
N ILE A 173 4.77 13.58 17.77
CA ILE A 173 4.23 12.31 18.27
C ILE A 173 5.09 11.19 17.72
N LYS A 174 5.45 10.25 18.58
CA LYS A 174 6.04 8.98 18.16
C LYS A 174 5.01 7.89 18.34
N ALA A 175 4.98 6.97 17.40
CA ALA A 175 4.10 5.81 17.44
C ALA A 175 4.86 4.57 16.97
N LYS A 176 4.65 3.46 17.68
CA LYS A 176 5.05 2.14 17.20
C LYS A 176 3.82 1.40 16.72
N THR A 177 3.89 0.91 15.49
CA THR A 177 2.76 0.22 14.87
C THR A 177 3.21 -1.16 14.39
N VAL A 178 2.44 -2.18 14.71
CA VAL A 178 2.56 -3.52 14.14
C VAL A 178 1.44 -3.70 13.12
N VAL A 179 1.81 -4.09 11.91
CA VAL A 179 0.87 -4.39 10.83
C VAL A 179 1.01 -5.86 10.48
N VAL A 180 -0.06 -6.61 10.62
CA VAL A 180 -0.14 -8.02 10.24
C VAL A 180 -0.98 -8.15 8.99
N VAL A 181 -0.37 -8.54 7.89
CA VAL A 181 -1.05 -8.80 6.63
C VAL A 181 -1.30 -10.29 6.52
N HIS A 182 -2.56 -10.68 6.44
CA HIS A 182 -3.00 -12.04 6.15
C HIS A 182 -3.38 -12.14 4.68
N SER A 183 -2.98 -13.22 4.02
CA SER A 183 -3.24 -13.44 2.60
C SER A 183 -3.59 -14.90 2.36
N SER A 184 -4.51 -15.14 1.45
CA SER A 184 -4.82 -16.47 0.93
C SER A 184 -4.99 -16.41 -0.59
N PHE A 185 -4.76 -17.53 -1.24
CA PHE A 185 -4.68 -17.59 -2.70
C PHE A 185 -5.53 -18.74 -3.19
N GLU A 186 -6.35 -18.48 -4.19
CA GLU A 186 -7.24 -19.46 -4.80
C GLU A 186 -7.40 -19.17 -6.30
N LEU A 187 -8.05 -20.07 -7.01
CA LEU A 187 -8.51 -19.85 -8.37
C LEU A 187 -10.03 -19.64 -8.34
N ASN A 188 -10.53 -18.70 -9.13
CA ASN A 188 -11.97 -18.55 -9.34
C ASN A 188 -12.51 -19.63 -10.33
N ASP A 189 -13.80 -19.63 -10.57
CA ASP A 189 -14.49 -20.58 -11.47
C ASP A 189 -13.95 -20.54 -12.92
N LYS A 190 -13.25 -19.47 -13.30
CA LYS A 190 -12.60 -19.32 -14.61
C LYS A 190 -11.13 -19.72 -14.59
N SER A 191 -10.64 -20.33 -13.49
CA SER A 191 -9.22 -20.65 -13.26
C SER A 191 -8.30 -19.42 -13.26
N GLU A 192 -8.82 -18.24 -12.92
CA GLU A 192 -8.06 -17.03 -12.77
C GLU A 192 -7.60 -16.87 -11.30
N PRO A 193 -6.37 -16.41 -11.05
CA PRO A 193 -5.85 -16.29 -9.71
C PRO A 193 -6.53 -15.16 -8.93
N ILE A 194 -6.95 -15.50 -7.73
CA ILE A 194 -7.57 -14.60 -6.76
C ILE A 194 -6.71 -14.57 -5.49
N THR A 195 -6.42 -13.38 -5.03
CA THR A 195 -5.80 -13.12 -3.74
C THR A 195 -6.83 -12.50 -2.82
N ARG A 196 -7.02 -13.09 -1.62
CA ARG A 196 -7.76 -12.46 -0.52
C ARG A 196 -6.77 -11.94 0.50
N HIS A 197 -7.00 -10.77 1.04
CA HIS A 197 -6.15 -10.24 2.08
C HIS A 197 -6.94 -9.43 3.11
N SER A 198 -6.44 -9.42 4.34
CA SER A 198 -6.90 -8.58 5.44
C SER A 198 -5.72 -8.05 6.22
N ILE A 199 -5.93 -7.01 7.00
CA ILE A 199 -4.87 -6.39 7.81
C ILE A 199 -5.36 -6.18 9.23
N ASP A 200 -4.51 -6.59 10.19
CA ASP A 200 -4.64 -6.21 11.59
C ASP A 200 -3.55 -5.20 11.93
N LEU A 201 -3.97 -4.07 12.50
CA LEU A 201 -3.08 -2.96 12.84
C LEU A 201 -3.18 -2.70 14.34
N PHE A 202 -2.02 -2.71 15.02
CA PHE A 202 -1.86 -2.36 16.43
C PHE A 202 -0.94 -1.15 16.52
N MET A 203 -1.40 -0.06 17.11
CA MET A 203 -0.63 1.17 17.24
C MET A 203 -0.53 1.59 18.69
N LYS A 204 0.70 1.76 19.19
CA LYS A 204 0.99 2.34 20.49
C LYS A 204 1.61 3.71 20.29
N LEU A 205 1.00 4.70 20.93
CA LEU A 205 1.53 6.05 21.02
C LEU A 205 2.50 6.16 22.20
N ASP A 206 3.49 7.04 22.10
CA ASP A 206 4.36 7.37 23.25
C ASP A 206 3.53 7.99 24.37
N SER A 207 3.95 7.74 25.62
CA SER A 207 3.34 8.33 26.81
C SER A 207 3.39 9.85 26.78
N GLY A 208 2.29 10.50 27.21
CA GLY A 208 2.17 11.97 27.27
C GLY A 208 1.58 12.63 26.03
N VAL A 209 0.96 11.86 25.17
CA VAL A 209 0.02 12.35 24.13
C VAL A 209 -1.26 12.79 24.84
N GLY A 210 -1.61 14.07 24.72
CA GLY A 210 -2.82 14.60 25.36
C GLY A 210 -4.11 14.12 24.68
N GLU A 211 -5.24 14.34 25.35
CA GLU A 211 -6.60 13.95 24.90
C GLU A 211 -6.92 14.36 23.45
N ILE A 212 -6.40 15.50 22.97
CA ILE A 212 -6.59 15.95 21.57
C ILE A 212 -5.99 14.94 20.56
N VAL A 213 -4.88 14.32 20.90
CA VAL A 213 -4.25 13.33 19.99
C VAL A 213 -5.07 12.06 19.97
N GLU A 214 -5.51 11.57 21.11
CA GLU A 214 -6.32 10.36 21.21
C GLU A 214 -7.71 10.57 20.62
N GLY A 215 -8.36 11.69 20.92
CA GLY A 215 -9.72 11.98 20.49
C GLY A 215 -9.85 12.44 19.02
N VAL A 216 -8.82 13.02 18.42
CA VAL A 216 -8.91 13.61 17.08
C VAL A 216 -7.92 12.98 16.11
N VAL A 217 -6.63 12.90 16.49
CA VAL A 217 -5.59 12.46 15.54
C VAL A 217 -5.68 10.96 15.26
N VAL A 218 -5.95 10.15 16.27
CA VAL A 218 -6.06 8.68 16.11
C VAL A 218 -7.23 8.29 15.21
N PRO A 219 -8.47 8.79 15.40
CA PRO A 219 -9.58 8.49 14.49
C PRO A 219 -9.31 8.91 13.05
N LEU A 220 -8.70 10.08 12.82
CA LEU A 220 -8.33 10.56 11.48
C LEU A 220 -7.28 9.65 10.83
N PHE A 221 -6.29 9.20 11.61
CA PHE A 221 -5.28 8.27 11.14
C PHE A 221 -5.92 6.92 10.75
N MET A 222 -6.82 6.38 11.56
CA MET A 222 -7.51 5.13 11.29
C MET A 222 -8.39 5.20 10.05
N LYS A 223 -9.10 6.32 9.84
CA LYS A 223 -9.88 6.54 8.62
C LYS A 223 -9.00 6.68 7.37
N ALA A 224 -7.85 7.36 7.48
CA ALA A 224 -6.88 7.47 6.40
C ALA A 224 -6.28 6.11 6.04
N THR A 225 -6.11 5.22 7.02
CA THR A 225 -5.63 3.85 6.81
C THR A 225 -6.63 3.01 6.02
N GLU A 226 -7.94 3.10 6.31
CA GLU A 226 -9.00 2.43 5.54
C GLU A 226 -8.97 2.86 4.08
N TRP A 227 -8.95 4.17 3.85
CA TRP A 227 -8.91 4.69 2.49
C TRP A 227 -7.63 4.26 1.75
N SER A 228 -6.47 4.28 2.42
CA SER A 228 -5.20 3.83 1.82
C SER A 228 -5.23 2.34 1.48
N TYR A 229 -5.85 1.52 2.32
CA TYR A 229 -6.03 0.10 2.09
C TYR A 229 -6.83 -0.16 0.80
N ASP A 230 -7.97 0.51 0.63
CA ASP A 230 -8.80 0.39 -0.57
C ASP A 230 -8.05 0.80 -1.84
N GLU A 231 -7.31 1.90 -1.79
CA GLU A 231 -6.55 2.39 -2.95
C GLU A 231 -5.37 1.48 -3.31
N ILE A 232 -4.67 0.94 -2.30
CA ILE A 232 -3.59 -0.04 -2.53
C ILE A 232 -4.18 -1.33 -3.12
N THR A 233 -5.29 -1.81 -2.60
CA THR A 233 -6.00 -3.00 -3.08
C THR A 233 -6.36 -2.87 -4.56
N LYS A 234 -7.01 -1.78 -4.93
CA LYS A 234 -7.35 -1.47 -6.33
C LYS A 234 -6.11 -1.37 -7.21
N PHE A 235 -5.06 -0.71 -6.70
CA PHE A 235 -3.82 -0.53 -7.45
C PHE A 235 -3.12 -1.85 -7.74
N VAL A 236 -3.04 -2.78 -6.78
CA VAL A 236 -2.46 -4.11 -6.98
C VAL A 236 -3.20 -4.86 -8.11
N GLY A 237 -4.53 -4.83 -8.10
CA GLY A 237 -5.33 -5.42 -9.18
C GLY A 237 -5.08 -4.76 -10.55
N GLN A 238 -4.89 -3.43 -10.58
CA GLN A 238 -4.53 -2.72 -11.81
C GLN A 238 -3.15 -3.12 -12.32
N VAL A 239 -2.16 -3.26 -11.44
CA VAL A 239 -0.81 -3.72 -11.82
C VAL A 239 -0.87 -5.12 -12.44
N TYR A 240 -1.63 -6.04 -11.84
CA TYR A 240 -1.85 -7.38 -12.40
C TYR A 240 -2.52 -7.32 -13.77
N ASN A 241 -3.62 -6.57 -13.89
CA ASN A 241 -4.32 -6.42 -15.18
C ASN A 241 -3.44 -5.81 -16.28
N VAL A 242 -2.60 -4.83 -15.95
CA VAL A 242 -1.65 -4.25 -16.93
C VAL A 242 -0.56 -5.26 -17.30
N ALA A 243 -0.05 -6.06 -16.36
CA ALA A 243 0.89 -7.13 -16.67
C ALA A 243 0.28 -8.17 -17.62
N LEU A 244 -1.00 -8.50 -17.43
CA LEU A 244 -1.73 -9.47 -18.24
C LEU A 244 -2.05 -8.94 -19.63
N THR A 245 -2.53 -7.70 -19.76
CA THR A 245 -3.12 -7.16 -21.00
C THR A 245 -2.17 -6.28 -21.80
N LYS A 246 -1.13 -5.71 -21.19
CA LYS A 246 -0.19 -4.76 -21.79
C LYS A 246 1.26 -5.02 -21.35
N PRO A 247 1.81 -6.22 -21.60
CA PRO A 247 3.14 -6.61 -21.11
C PRO A 247 4.24 -5.63 -21.50
N ASP A 248 4.26 -5.13 -22.74
CA ASP A 248 5.25 -4.13 -23.17
C ASP A 248 5.15 -2.81 -22.38
N GLY A 249 3.92 -2.41 -22.02
CA GLY A 249 3.67 -1.26 -21.17
C GLY A 249 4.22 -1.46 -19.75
N MET A 250 4.02 -2.65 -19.21
CA MET A 250 4.55 -3.05 -17.92
C MET A 250 6.09 -3.07 -17.93
N HIS A 251 6.71 -3.65 -18.93
CA HIS A 251 8.18 -3.63 -19.08
C HIS A 251 8.73 -2.20 -19.15
N ARG A 252 8.11 -1.32 -19.93
CA ARG A 252 8.52 0.10 -19.99
C ARG A 252 8.37 0.80 -18.61
N LEU A 253 7.33 0.49 -17.84
CA LEU A 253 7.14 1.02 -16.50
C LEU A 253 8.24 0.52 -15.56
N ILE A 254 8.50 -0.79 -15.53
CA ILE A 254 9.53 -1.41 -14.68
C ILE A 254 10.92 -0.81 -14.96
N ASN A 255 11.26 -0.55 -16.21
CA ASN A 255 12.53 0.07 -16.57
C ASN A 255 12.68 1.51 -16.03
N LYS A 256 11.57 2.20 -15.76
CA LYS A 256 11.55 3.54 -15.17
C LYS A 256 11.60 3.55 -13.63
N LEU A 257 11.52 2.40 -12.96
CA LEU A 257 11.59 2.29 -11.49
C LEU A 257 13.03 2.47 -10.99
N THR A 258 13.59 3.67 -11.16
CA THR A 258 15.02 3.95 -10.87
C THR A 258 15.35 3.92 -9.38
N ARG A 259 14.36 4.04 -8.49
CA ARG A 259 14.54 4.02 -7.03
C ARG A 259 14.52 2.63 -6.42
N CYS A 260 14.22 1.62 -7.22
CA CYS A 260 14.24 0.22 -6.79
C CYS A 260 15.58 -0.42 -7.19
N GLN A 261 16.09 -1.27 -6.33
CA GLN A 261 17.31 -2.03 -6.63
C GLN A 261 17.15 -2.86 -7.92
N PRO A 262 18.21 -3.00 -8.75
CA PRO A 262 18.13 -3.73 -10.01
C PRO A 262 17.62 -5.17 -9.86
N ALA A 263 18.02 -5.85 -8.79
CA ALA A 263 17.57 -7.22 -8.50
C ALA A 263 16.06 -7.30 -8.25
N ILE A 264 15.49 -6.33 -7.54
CA ILE A 264 14.04 -6.25 -7.26
C ILE A 264 13.27 -5.97 -8.55
N ARG A 265 13.76 -5.05 -9.40
CA ARG A 265 13.18 -4.78 -10.72
C ARG A 265 13.19 -6.01 -11.62
N LYS A 266 14.31 -6.74 -11.63
CA LYS A 266 14.44 -7.99 -12.40
C LYS A 266 13.44 -9.04 -11.95
N ARG A 267 13.25 -9.21 -10.62
CA ARG A 267 12.23 -10.12 -10.09
C ARG A 267 10.82 -9.72 -10.53
N LEU A 268 10.48 -8.43 -10.44
CA LEU A 268 9.19 -7.94 -10.91
C LEU A 268 9.01 -8.16 -12.42
N SER A 269 10.03 -7.92 -13.22
CA SER A 269 10.01 -8.19 -14.65
C SER A 269 9.74 -9.67 -14.96
N ASN A 270 10.41 -10.59 -14.25
CA ASN A 270 10.20 -12.03 -14.44
C ASN A 270 8.76 -12.42 -14.09
N VAL A 271 8.24 -11.97 -12.94
CA VAL A 271 6.86 -12.28 -12.51
C VAL A 271 5.85 -11.75 -13.53
N THR A 272 6.01 -10.52 -14.00
CA THR A 272 5.07 -9.93 -14.98
C THR A 272 5.17 -10.59 -16.36
N THR A 273 6.34 -11.09 -16.75
CA THR A 273 6.50 -11.89 -17.97
C THR A 273 5.76 -13.21 -17.84
N THR A 274 5.91 -13.93 -16.72
CA THR A 274 5.19 -15.19 -16.48
C THR A 274 3.67 -15.00 -16.52
N ILE A 275 3.16 -13.90 -15.97
CA ILE A 275 1.73 -13.54 -16.02
C ILE A 275 1.29 -13.37 -17.49
N ALA A 276 2.03 -12.65 -18.30
CA ALA A 276 1.72 -12.43 -19.71
C ALA A 276 1.71 -13.74 -20.51
N GLU A 277 2.71 -14.61 -20.29
CA GLU A 277 2.79 -15.92 -20.96
C GLU A 277 1.65 -16.86 -20.58
N SER A 278 1.22 -16.85 -19.31
CA SER A 278 0.08 -17.67 -18.88
C SER A 278 -1.21 -17.28 -19.58
N SER A 279 -1.45 -16.00 -19.82
CA SER A 279 -2.61 -15.51 -20.55
C SER A 279 -2.67 -15.99 -22.00
N VAL A 280 -1.52 -16.01 -22.67
CA VAL A 280 -1.43 -16.49 -24.06
C VAL A 280 -1.72 -17.99 -24.13
N ARG A 281 -1.22 -18.79 -23.19
CA ARG A 281 -1.49 -20.24 -23.12
C ARG A 281 -2.97 -20.53 -22.89
N THR A 282 -3.62 -19.80 -21.98
CA THR A 282 -5.06 -19.97 -21.71
C THR A 282 -5.92 -19.60 -22.91
N ALA A 283 -5.54 -18.56 -23.67
CA ALA A 283 -6.23 -18.15 -24.88
C ALA A 283 -6.04 -19.13 -26.06
N ALA A 284 -4.97 -19.93 -26.06
CA ALA A 284 -4.63 -20.88 -27.12
C ALA A 284 -5.24 -22.29 -26.94
N LEU A 285 -5.87 -22.57 -25.80
CA LEU A 285 -6.56 -23.83 -25.59
C LEU A 285 -7.91 -23.82 -26.35
N PRO A 286 -8.18 -24.82 -27.21
CA PRO A 286 -9.47 -24.91 -27.91
C PRO A 286 -10.59 -25.08 -26.91
N LYS A 287 -11.70 -24.35 -27.11
CA LYS A 287 -12.93 -24.45 -26.33
C LYS A 287 -13.64 -25.76 -26.60
#